data_c3bb8afebc1b302204d09122c853211e
#
_entry.id   c3bb8afebc1b302204d09122c853211e
#
_cell.length_a   1.000
_cell.length_b   1.000
_cell.length_c   1.000
_cell.angle_alpha   90.00
_cell.angle_beta   90.00
_cell.angle_gamma   90.00
#
_symmetry.space_group_name_H-M   'P 1'
#
loop_
_entity.id
_entity.type
_entity.pdbx_description
1 polymer ?
#
loop_
_entity_poly.entity_id
_entity_poly.type
_entity_poly.pdbx_seq_one_letter_code
_entity_poly.pdbx_strand_id
1 'polypeptide(L)'
;RRKFDELTKSPKLNRLIYNMAKKMLFHRSGTKFEDMCWIDMETEKVICCKFNEHKTQTIQMTDTISKKLSKYNQIIPIHTHPSSLPPSPADFNCMLQSGYIFGIVLCHDGTIFTYSSYRKIDSSLWNTYVEKFLQRGINMYDAQIAALNKFEDSGDIEYEEVKANEI
;
A
#
# COMPACT_ATOMS: atom_id res chain seq x y z
N ARG A 1 14.72 7.92 -5.20
CA ARG A 1 14.03 8.70 -6.25
C ARG A 1 13.74 7.83 -7.46
N ARG A 2 14.72 7.10 -8.00
CA ARG A 2 14.57 6.28 -9.24
C ARG A 2 13.37 5.34 -9.22
N LYS A 3 13.05 4.71 -8.08
CA LYS A 3 11.88 3.84 -7.91
C LYS A 3 10.55 4.52 -8.22
N PHE A 4 10.48 5.85 -8.15
CA PHE A 4 9.24 6.61 -8.31
C PHE A 4 9.08 7.22 -9.71
N ASP A 5 10.13 7.22 -10.53
CA ASP A 5 10.13 7.98 -11.77
C ASP A 5 9.19 7.40 -12.86
N GLU A 6 8.75 6.14 -12.69
CA GLU A 6 7.89 5.42 -13.64
C GLU A 6 6.58 4.87 -13.01
N LEU A 7 6.21 5.31 -11.80
CA LEU A 7 4.99 4.84 -11.15
C LEU A 7 3.72 5.23 -11.90
N THR A 8 3.73 6.40 -12.53
CA THR A 8 2.65 6.91 -13.36
C THR A 8 3.21 7.54 -14.63
N LYS A 9 2.33 7.85 -15.57
CA LYS A 9 2.71 8.59 -16.79
C LYS A 9 3.00 10.07 -16.54
N SER A 10 2.69 10.60 -15.35
CA SER A 10 2.91 12.01 -14.98
C SER A 10 4.18 12.18 -14.14
N PRO A 11 5.23 12.81 -14.68
CA PRO A 11 6.43 13.12 -13.90
C PRO A 11 6.15 14.01 -12.68
N LYS A 12 5.14 14.86 -12.77
CA LYS A 12 4.71 15.73 -11.67
C LYS A 12 4.08 14.90 -10.55
N LEU A 13 3.19 13.96 -10.88
CA LEU A 13 2.58 13.05 -9.92
C LEU A 13 3.63 12.14 -9.27
N ASN A 14 4.54 11.59 -10.06
CA ASN A 14 5.65 10.77 -9.56
C ASN A 14 6.52 11.54 -8.57
N ARG A 15 6.80 12.80 -8.83
CA ARG A 15 7.54 13.67 -7.89
C ARG A 15 6.76 13.93 -6.61
N LEU A 16 5.45 14.16 -6.71
CA LEU A 16 4.58 14.33 -5.55
C LEU A 16 4.60 13.09 -4.67
N ILE A 17 4.42 11.90 -5.26
CA ILE A 17 4.45 10.61 -4.56
C ILE A 17 5.82 10.43 -3.87
N TYR A 18 6.91 10.70 -4.57
CA TYR A 18 8.25 10.62 -3.98
C TYR A 18 8.42 11.54 -2.77
N ASN A 19 7.98 12.79 -2.86
CA ASN A 19 8.08 13.75 -1.76
C ASN A 19 7.24 13.30 -0.55
N MET A 20 6.06 12.78 -0.79
CA MET A 20 5.20 12.23 0.26
C MET A 20 5.83 10.99 0.90
N ALA A 21 6.35 10.06 0.10
CA ALA A 21 7.03 8.87 0.58
C ALA A 21 8.23 9.23 1.48
N LYS A 22 9.06 10.15 1.04
CA LYS A 22 10.21 10.63 1.82
C LYS A 22 9.76 11.23 3.16
N LYS A 23 8.73 12.07 3.16
CA LYS A 23 8.19 12.68 4.37
C LYS A 23 7.62 11.63 5.33
N MET A 24 6.86 10.67 4.82
CA MET A 24 6.22 9.63 5.61
C MET A 24 7.25 8.68 6.23
N LEU A 25 8.21 8.19 5.45
CA LEU A 25 9.26 7.29 5.93
C LEU A 25 10.18 7.99 6.94
N PHE A 26 10.50 9.25 6.73
CA PHE A 26 11.30 10.03 7.67
C PHE A 26 10.56 10.26 9.00
N HIS A 27 9.27 10.56 8.92
CA HIS A 27 8.43 10.80 10.11
C HIS A 27 8.28 9.53 10.96
N ARG A 28 8.18 8.35 10.34
CA ARG A 28 7.90 7.08 11.03
C ARG A 28 9.07 6.11 11.09
N SER A 29 10.24 6.50 10.64
CA SER A 29 11.44 5.65 10.72
C SER A 29 11.67 5.16 12.14
N GLY A 30 11.73 3.83 12.32
CA GLY A 30 11.91 3.17 13.60
C GLY A 30 10.68 3.11 14.51
N THR A 31 9.51 3.54 14.07
CA THR A 31 8.26 3.41 14.83
C THR A 31 7.46 2.16 14.41
N LYS A 32 6.47 1.79 15.24
CA LYS A 32 5.52 0.69 14.98
C LYS A 32 4.20 1.16 14.38
N PHE A 33 4.07 2.42 14.03
CA PHE A 33 2.81 3.01 13.60
C PHE A 33 2.80 3.28 12.10
N GLU A 34 1.63 3.18 11.50
CA GLU A 34 1.40 3.49 10.10
C GLU A 34 1.01 4.95 9.92
N ASP A 35 1.51 5.56 8.87
CA ASP A 35 1.03 6.81 8.33
C ASP A 35 0.31 6.55 7.01
N MET A 36 -0.70 7.36 6.69
CA MET A 36 -1.45 7.26 5.45
C MET A 36 -1.75 8.63 4.87
N CYS A 37 -1.61 8.74 3.57
CA CYS A 37 -2.00 9.91 2.79
C CYS A 37 -2.83 9.47 1.58
N TRP A 38 -3.70 10.35 1.10
CA TRP A 38 -4.50 10.17 -0.10
C TRP A 38 -4.17 11.26 -1.09
N ILE A 39 -3.91 10.86 -2.32
CA ILE A 39 -3.51 11.73 -3.43
C ILE A 39 -4.61 11.71 -4.48
N ASP A 40 -5.01 12.88 -4.98
CA ASP A 40 -5.88 13.00 -6.14
C ASP A 40 -5.07 12.96 -7.43
N MET A 41 -5.34 11.96 -8.27
CA MET A 41 -4.65 11.81 -9.57
C MET A 41 -5.04 12.89 -10.57
N GLU A 42 -6.26 13.42 -10.51
CA GLU A 42 -6.75 14.40 -11.49
C GLU A 42 -6.07 15.75 -11.30
N THR A 43 -6.02 16.24 -10.06
CA THR A 43 -5.38 17.52 -9.74
C THR A 43 -3.91 17.39 -9.39
N GLU A 44 -3.42 16.16 -9.22
CA GLU A 44 -2.05 15.85 -8.78
C GLU A 44 -1.67 16.55 -7.47
N LYS A 45 -2.57 16.47 -6.50
CA LYS A 45 -2.42 17.09 -5.18
C LYS A 45 -2.75 16.11 -4.06
N VAL A 46 -2.15 16.35 -2.89
CA VAL A 46 -2.52 15.65 -1.66
C VAL A 46 -3.91 16.10 -1.22
N ILE A 47 -4.82 15.14 -1.01
CA ILE A 47 -6.15 15.41 -0.48
C ILE A 47 -6.08 15.62 1.04
N CYS A 48 -5.53 14.65 1.73
CA CYS A 48 -5.30 14.67 3.18
C CYS A 48 -4.32 13.60 3.59
N CYS A 49 -3.83 13.71 4.82
CA CYS A 49 -3.00 12.71 5.47
C CYS A 49 -3.53 12.43 6.87
N LYS A 50 -3.33 11.21 7.33
CA LYS A 50 -3.50 10.82 8.73
C LYS A 50 -2.20 10.19 9.22
N PHE A 51 -1.58 10.86 10.16
CA PHE A 51 -0.43 10.35 10.89
C PHE A 51 -0.94 9.72 12.18
N ASN A 52 -0.65 8.44 12.35
CA ASN A 52 -1.15 7.69 13.49
C ASN A 52 -0.28 7.97 14.72
N GLU A 53 -0.77 8.82 15.58
CA GLU A 53 0.06 9.43 16.61
C GLU A 53 0.32 8.54 17.82
N HIS A 54 -0.39 7.47 18.15
CA HIS A 54 -0.01 6.79 19.42
C HIS A 54 -0.67 5.47 19.81
N LYS A 55 -1.61 4.85 19.11
CA LYS A 55 -2.30 3.70 19.76
C LYS A 55 -2.68 2.50 18.91
N THR A 56 -2.70 2.57 17.61
CA THR A 56 -3.12 1.46 16.75
C THR A 56 -2.15 1.23 15.61
N GLN A 57 -1.91 -0.01 15.26
CA GLN A 57 -1.06 -0.36 14.11
C GLN A 57 -1.74 -0.05 12.77
N THR A 58 -3.05 0.17 12.77
CA THR A 58 -3.86 0.41 11.57
C THR A 58 -4.43 1.81 11.56
N ILE A 59 -4.52 2.38 10.36
CA ILE A 59 -5.18 3.67 10.14
C ILE A 59 -6.70 3.49 10.25
N GLN A 60 -7.33 4.25 11.14
CA GLN A 60 -8.78 4.29 11.25
C GLN A 60 -9.36 5.42 10.41
N MET A 61 -10.31 5.09 9.56
CA MET A 61 -11.06 6.06 8.78
C MET A 61 -12.04 6.83 9.67
N THR A 62 -11.98 8.16 9.63
CA THR A 62 -12.94 9.03 10.32
C THR A 62 -13.99 9.55 9.35
N ASP A 63 -15.16 9.97 9.87
CA ASP A 63 -16.22 10.58 9.04
C ASP A 63 -15.73 11.81 8.29
N THR A 64 -14.86 12.60 8.91
CA THR A 64 -14.26 13.79 8.29
C THR A 64 -13.41 13.42 7.09
N ILE A 65 -12.56 12.39 7.20
CA ILE A 65 -11.73 11.89 6.10
C ILE A 65 -12.63 11.33 5.01
N SER A 66 -13.60 10.47 5.35
CA SER A 66 -14.52 9.87 4.40
C SER A 66 -15.30 10.91 3.59
N LYS A 67 -15.84 11.94 4.25
CA LYS A 67 -16.51 13.07 3.59
C LYS A 67 -15.58 13.86 2.67
N LYS A 68 -14.32 14.02 3.04
CA LYS A 68 -13.33 14.70 2.21
C LYS A 68 -12.99 13.89 0.96
N LEU A 69 -12.75 12.60 1.12
CA LEU A 69 -12.42 11.69 0.03
C LEU A 69 -13.57 11.48 -0.96
N SER A 70 -14.83 11.52 -0.51
CA SER A 70 -16.01 11.34 -1.35
C SER A 70 -16.16 12.38 -2.48
N LYS A 71 -15.42 13.47 -2.42
CA LYS A 71 -15.42 14.54 -3.43
C LYS A 71 -14.48 14.26 -4.61
N TYR A 72 -13.72 13.17 -4.57
CA TYR A 72 -12.70 12.84 -5.56
C TYR A 72 -13.01 11.49 -6.22
N ASN A 73 -12.68 11.36 -7.50
CA ASN A 73 -12.98 10.17 -8.29
C ASN A 73 -11.78 9.25 -8.49
N GLN A 74 -10.56 9.79 -8.51
CA GLN A 74 -9.34 9.04 -8.78
C GLN A 74 -8.33 9.23 -7.65
N ILE A 75 -8.40 8.36 -6.66
CA ILE A 75 -7.59 8.47 -5.44
C ILE A 75 -6.52 7.38 -5.44
N ILE A 76 -5.29 7.79 -5.09
CA ILE A 76 -4.18 6.90 -4.76
C ILE A 76 -3.98 6.96 -3.24
N PRO A 77 -4.27 5.88 -2.50
CA PRO A 77 -3.83 5.76 -1.12
C PRO A 77 -2.34 5.40 -1.06
N ILE A 78 -1.61 6.02 -0.15
CA ILE A 78 -0.22 5.72 0.14
C ILE A 78 -0.06 5.57 1.64
N HIS A 79 0.50 4.45 2.11
CA HIS A 79 0.72 4.22 3.53
C HIS A 79 2.03 3.49 3.82
N THR A 80 2.46 3.54 5.07
CA THR A 80 3.70 2.91 5.53
C THR A 80 3.43 1.58 6.20
N HIS A 81 4.31 0.59 5.96
CA HIS A 81 4.36 -0.68 6.69
C HIS A 81 5.60 -0.74 7.59
N PRO A 82 5.45 -0.53 8.91
CA PRO A 82 6.58 -0.59 9.84
C PRO A 82 7.25 -1.96 9.90
N SER A 83 6.49 -3.03 9.68
CA SER A 83 6.99 -4.41 9.65
C SER A 83 7.76 -4.77 8.37
N SER A 84 7.76 -3.89 7.38
CA SER A 84 8.32 -4.13 6.04
C SER A 84 7.75 -5.38 5.33
N LEU A 85 6.51 -5.74 5.66
CA LEU A 85 5.76 -6.79 4.98
C LEU A 85 5.00 -6.24 3.76
N PRO A 86 4.67 -7.11 2.78
CA PRO A 86 3.93 -6.70 1.59
C PRO A 86 2.49 -6.26 1.92
N PRO A 87 1.73 -5.72 0.93
CA PRO A 87 0.32 -5.39 1.13
C PRO A 87 -0.48 -6.55 1.72
N SER A 88 -1.35 -6.26 2.66
CA SER A 88 -2.19 -7.24 3.37
C SER A 88 -3.56 -7.43 2.69
N PRO A 89 -4.31 -8.51 3.01
CA PRO A 89 -5.70 -8.64 2.57
C PRO A 89 -6.58 -7.44 2.90
N ALA A 90 -6.36 -6.80 4.04
CA ALA A 90 -7.09 -5.60 4.44
C ALA A 90 -6.82 -4.43 3.47
N ASP A 91 -5.59 -4.27 3.01
CA ASP A 91 -5.22 -3.24 2.04
C ASP A 91 -5.94 -3.45 0.71
N PHE A 92 -5.90 -4.68 0.18
CA PHE A 92 -6.59 -5.02 -1.07
C PHE A 92 -8.11 -4.87 -0.96
N ASN A 93 -8.70 -5.34 0.14
CA ASN A 93 -10.15 -5.26 0.34
C ASN A 93 -10.62 -3.81 0.53
N CYS A 94 -9.82 -2.97 1.18
CA CYS A 94 -10.07 -1.53 1.28
C CYS A 94 -10.03 -0.85 -0.10
N MET A 95 -9.08 -1.21 -0.95
CA MET A 95 -8.99 -0.73 -2.34
C MET A 95 -10.29 -1.00 -3.10
N LEU A 96 -10.75 -2.25 -3.04
CA LEU A 96 -11.97 -2.69 -3.72
C LEU A 96 -13.21 -1.96 -3.20
N GLN A 97 -13.37 -1.88 -1.88
CA GLN A 97 -14.50 -1.23 -1.24
C GLN A 97 -14.56 0.26 -1.52
N SER A 98 -13.42 0.92 -1.60
CA SER A 98 -13.30 2.36 -1.82
C SER A 98 -13.25 2.76 -3.29
N GLY A 99 -13.12 1.79 -4.21
CA GLY A 99 -13.02 2.05 -5.65
C GLY A 99 -11.71 2.74 -6.05
N TYR A 100 -10.64 2.57 -5.30
CA TYR A 100 -9.33 3.12 -5.64
C TYR A 100 -8.71 2.37 -6.81
N ILE A 101 -7.93 3.08 -7.65
CA ILE A 101 -7.34 2.51 -8.86
C ILE A 101 -6.12 1.66 -8.52
N PHE A 102 -5.17 2.21 -7.79
CA PHE A 102 -4.03 1.51 -7.22
C PHE A 102 -3.59 2.17 -5.92
N GLY A 103 -2.90 1.43 -5.09
CA GLY A 103 -2.33 1.91 -3.85
C GLY A 103 -0.82 1.74 -3.81
N ILE A 104 -0.19 2.39 -2.85
CA ILE A 104 1.26 2.33 -2.63
C ILE A 104 1.52 2.00 -1.17
N VAL A 105 2.33 0.96 -0.93
CA VAL A 105 2.87 0.62 0.38
C VAL A 105 4.35 0.99 0.42
N LEU A 106 4.73 1.72 1.46
CA LEU A 106 6.10 2.10 1.76
C LEU A 106 6.59 1.30 2.96
N CYS A 107 7.47 0.36 2.74
CA CYS A 107 8.08 -0.39 3.82
C CYS A 107 9.23 0.40 4.46
N HIS A 108 9.42 0.24 5.77
CA HIS A 108 10.47 0.95 6.50
C HIS A 108 11.89 0.51 6.11
N ASP A 109 12.06 -0.67 5.50
CA ASP A 109 13.32 -1.11 4.91
C ASP A 109 13.62 -0.50 3.53
N GLY A 110 12.71 0.33 3.00
CA GLY A 110 12.82 0.97 1.70
C GLY A 110 12.18 0.21 0.55
N THR A 111 11.61 -0.97 0.78
CA THR A 111 10.81 -1.68 -0.21
C THR A 111 9.51 -0.93 -0.50
N ILE A 112 9.11 -0.87 -1.75
CA ILE A 112 7.90 -0.18 -2.19
C ILE A 112 7.07 -1.15 -3.02
N PHE A 113 5.77 -1.19 -2.72
CA PHE A 113 4.81 -1.95 -3.49
C PHE A 113 3.76 -1.03 -4.10
N THR A 114 3.35 -1.34 -5.33
CA THR A 114 2.07 -0.90 -5.89
C THR A 114 1.12 -2.08 -5.89
N TYR A 115 -0.17 -1.84 -5.71
CA TYR A 115 -1.16 -2.90 -5.64
C TYR A 115 -2.54 -2.44 -6.10
N SER A 116 -3.30 -3.37 -6.68
CA SER A 116 -4.69 -3.18 -7.14
C SER A 116 -5.52 -4.41 -6.79
N SER A 117 -6.82 -4.23 -6.60
CA SER A 117 -7.73 -5.31 -6.23
C SER A 117 -8.92 -5.37 -7.19
N TYR A 118 -9.24 -6.57 -7.66
CA TYR A 118 -10.36 -6.85 -8.55
C TYR A 118 -11.44 -7.69 -7.90
N ARG A 119 -11.07 -8.52 -6.91
CA ARG A 119 -11.97 -9.33 -6.09
C ARG A 119 -11.55 -9.34 -4.64
N LYS A 120 -12.52 -9.54 -3.77
CA LYS A 120 -12.27 -9.64 -2.33
C LYS A 120 -11.37 -10.84 -2.00
N ILE A 121 -10.33 -10.60 -1.23
CA ILE A 121 -9.50 -11.65 -0.65
C ILE A 121 -10.22 -12.23 0.57
N ASP A 122 -10.40 -13.55 0.59
CA ASP A 122 -10.84 -14.27 1.77
C ASP A 122 -9.69 -14.40 2.78
N SER A 123 -9.88 -13.84 3.97
CA SER A 123 -8.84 -13.83 5.01
C SER A 123 -8.52 -15.23 5.55
N SER A 124 -9.50 -16.14 5.57
CA SER A 124 -9.27 -17.51 6.01
C SER A 124 -8.40 -18.28 5.02
N LEU A 125 -8.66 -18.10 3.73
CA LEU A 125 -7.86 -18.69 2.67
C LEU A 125 -6.44 -18.12 2.64
N TRP A 126 -6.30 -16.80 2.84
CA TRP A 126 -5.02 -16.14 3.01
C TRP A 126 -4.20 -16.77 4.14
N ASN A 127 -4.80 -16.87 5.32
CA ASN A 127 -4.13 -17.47 6.48
C ASN A 127 -3.71 -18.92 6.22
N THR A 128 -4.56 -19.70 5.57
CA THR A 128 -4.25 -21.08 5.19
C THR A 128 -3.03 -21.15 4.27
N TYR A 129 -2.94 -20.28 3.28
CA TYR A 129 -1.76 -20.24 2.39
C TYR A 129 -0.50 -19.83 3.14
N VAL A 130 -0.56 -18.76 3.93
CA VAL A 130 0.61 -18.28 4.69
C VAL A 130 1.11 -19.36 5.66
N GLU A 131 0.22 -19.97 6.45
CA GLU A 131 0.58 -21.04 7.38
C GLU A 131 1.23 -22.23 6.68
N LYS A 132 0.71 -22.65 5.54
CA LYS A 132 1.27 -23.75 4.75
C LYS A 132 2.72 -23.48 4.32
N PHE A 133 3.04 -22.24 3.94
CA PHE A 133 4.40 -21.86 3.59
C PHE A 133 5.30 -21.74 4.81
N LEU A 134 4.80 -21.19 5.92
CA LEU A 134 5.55 -21.12 7.18
C LEU A 134 5.91 -22.53 7.70
N GLN A 135 4.99 -23.51 7.62
CA GLN A 135 5.23 -24.89 8.00
C GLN A 135 6.33 -25.57 7.16
N ARG A 136 6.61 -25.06 5.96
CA ARG A 136 7.72 -25.50 5.11
C ARG A 136 9.05 -24.81 5.43
N GLY A 137 9.11 -23.99 6.47
CA GLY A 137 10.31 -23.26 6.87
C GLY A 137 10.56 -21.98 6.11
N ILE A 138 9.57 -21.49 5.34
CA ILE A 138 9.65 -20.18 4.64
C ILE A 138 9.42 -19.08 5.65
N ASN A 139 10.18 -17.96 5.56
CA ASN A 139 9.99 -16.82 6.43
C ASN A 139 8.68 -16.08 6.15
N MET A 140 8.24 -15.23 7.06
CA MET A 140 6.94 -14.54 6.97
C MET A 140 6.82 -13.68 5.69
N TYR A 141 7.85 -12.94 5.32
CA TYR A 141 7.83 -12.11 4.11
C TYR A 141 7.60 -12.97 2.85
N ASP A 142 8.43 -13.99 2.66
CA ASP A 142 8.33 -14.87 1.49
C ASP A 142 7.05 -15.72 1.50
N ALA A 143 6.55 -16.10 2.68
CA ALA A 143 5.27 -16.80 2.83
C ALA A 143 4.09 -15.91 2.37
N GLN A 144 4.11 -14.63 2.74
CA GLN A 144 3.09 -13.68 2.29
C GLN A 144 3.19 -13.38 0.80
N ILE A 145 4.40 -13.22 0.25
CA ILE A 145 4.60 -13.08 -1.20
C ILE A 145 4.06 -14.31 -1.95
N ALA A 146 4.35 -15.51 -1.46
CA ALA A 146 3.84 -16.74 -2.07
C ALA A 146 2.30 -16.83 -2.01
N ALA A 147 1.69 -16.37 -0.92
CA ALA A 147 0.24 -16.29 -0.79
C ALA A 147 -0.35 -15.24 -1.75
N LEU A 148 0.25 -14.07 -1.88
CA LEU A 148 -0.16 -13.04 -2.85
C LEU A 148 -0.12 -13.57 -4.28
N ASN A 149 0.93 -14.30 -4.65
CA ASN A 149 1.05 -14.92 -5.98
C ASN A 149 -0.12 -15.87 -6.29
N LYS A 150 -0.65 -16.59 -5.29
CA LYS A 150 -1.85 -17.42 -5.46
C LYS A 150 -3.07 -16.60 -5.85
N PHE A 151 -3.29 -15.46 -5.21
CA PHE A 151 -4.42 -14.58 -5.53
C PHE A 151 -4.20 -13.82 -6.85
N GLU A 152 -2.97 -13.46 -7.18
CA GLU A 152 -2.63 -12.85 -8.46
C GLU A 152 -2.85 -13.83 -9.62
N ASP A 153 -2.41 -15.07 -9.48
CA ASP A 153 -2.62 -16.15 -10.47
C ASP A 153 -4.12 -16.42 -10.71
N SER A 154 -4.96 -16.23 -9.70
CA SER A 154 -6.41 -16.34 -9.79
C SER A 154 -7.08 -15.10 -10.40
N GLY A 155 -6.32 -14.03 -10.67
CA GLY A 155 -6.85 -12.78 -11.22
C GLY A 155 -7.60 -11.92 -10.20
N ASP A 156 -7.43 -12.17 -8.91
CA ASP A 156 -8.12 -11.43 -7.85
C ASP A 156 -7.45 -10.10 -7.54
N ILE A 157 -6.13 -10.04 -7.68
CA ILE A 157 -5.29 -8.88 -7.38
C ILE A 157 -4.17 -8.73 -8.41
N GLU A 158 -3.56 -7.55 -8.41
CA GLU A 158 -2.25 -7.29 -8.98
C GLU A 158 -1.39 -6.59 -7.93
N TYR A 159 -0.11 -6.91 -7.88
CA TYR A 159 0.86 -6.20 -7.06
C TYR A 159 2.25 -6.25 -7.71
N GLU A 160 3.06 -5.27 -7.42
CA GLU A 160 4.43 -5.18 -7.93
C GLU A 160 5.34 -4.59 -6.86
N GLU A 161 6.50 -5.21 -6.65
CA GLU A 161 7.61 -4.58 -5.96
C GLU A 161 8.31 -3.62 -6.93
N VAL A 162 8.28 -2.33 -6.60
CA VAL A 162 8.87 -1.29 -7.45
C VAL A 162 10.39 -1.31 -7.31
N LYS A 163 11.08 -1.67 -8.38
CA LYS A 163 12.55 -1.66 -8.46
C LYS A 163 13.04 -0.40 -9.16
N ALA A 164 14.21 0.10 -8.76
CA ALA A 164 14.89 1.12 -9.56
C ALA A 164 15.35 0.46 -10.85
N ASN A 165 15.07 1.07 -12.00
CA ASN A 165 15.66 0.62 -13.25
C ASN A 165 17.18 0.66 -13.12
N GLU A 166 17.81 -0.49 -13.27
CA GLU A 166 19.25 -0.59 -13.40
C GLU A 166 19.61 0.01 -14.78
N ILE A 167 20.47 1.04 -14.76
CA ILE A 167 21.03 1.64 -15.99
C ILE A 167 22.26 0.84 -16.36
#